data_40ab7d8ac8f812b6cc183b3c488c2069
#
_entry.id   40ab7d8ac8f812b6cc183b3c488c2069
#
_cell.length_a   1.000
_cell.length_b   1.000
_cell.length_c   1.000
_cell.angle_alpha   90.00
_cell.angle_beta   90.00
_cell.angle_gamma   90.00
#
_symmetry.space_group_name_H-M   'P 1'
#
loop_
_entity.id
_entity.type
_entity.pdbx_description
1 polymer ?
#
loop_
_entity_poly.entity_id
_entity_poly.type
_entity_poly.pdbx_seq_one_letter_code
_entity_poly.pdbx_strand_id
1 'polypeptide(L)'
;MRLSVLTILTLVIILLIPLGIAQAQNRLEVQELYGSLAPGQSDVYRLAGLKKGQTLDVFMGNVSGNLDPFLSILSADDNLSTTLENYRKDVADLISSSPQPLLDLPALRDQYTLAWDDDGGPGYTSALQFMVPEDGDYFLIAGSSLSAAGRSTAGDYHLLLGLDNPQVLQGTAKPTGAIIAVQDQAVLSSQLIQDYRGTLNTDKPAILLKLSDLNPGDTLYLQLKATSGDLKPIIFLRDYGKKPIRVANLNGQSASATLEQAFPEGGKNYTLDIQAATPNGQTTSGDFILQVGVNAPEVLNGQAEANSESLLKLAIPVMVGLKLQQIVNIDQPNEIMNDVGTLKLEWTDPALAFNPDDCDCTSRLYTENSYNKFLEDVKGNWPDFTIFNQQGNRWSQNRLIEVESNGHVTYLERFSTNFQIDFDWTAFPFDTQDFYLKVDMLFPEEQYAFAPMEGFSEIDPNHGEDEFILTEFDTQITSEISSTQEPISRFTFHFSAPRHLDYYIFRLMVPILLIISVSYITFFLKDYSKRIEIATGNLLLFIAFSFSLGDNYPRMGYLTFLDAVMATTFIINTAVVALNVYFKYLEQNGQIEKADRLEAPFNYIYPLAYLIAFGVIGLVFLR
;
A
#
# COMPACT_ATOMS: atom_id res chain seq x y z
N MET A 1 -90.35 8.33 53.13
CA MET A 1 -89.43 7.97 54.17
C MET A 1 -88.34 7.11 53.59
N ARG A 2 -87.25 7.69 53.17
CA ARG A 2 -85.97 7.23 52.69
C ARG A 2 -85.42 8.28 51.67
N LEU A 3 -85.21 9.46 52.17
CA LEU A 3 -84.42 10.48 51.52
C LEU A 3 -83.47 10.93 52.58
N SER A 4 -82.15 10.80 52.36
CA SER A 4 -81.32 11.64 53.14
C SER A 4 -79.91 11.20 53.48
N VAL A 5 -79.45 10.08 53.06
CA VAL A 5 -78.02 9.77 53.35
C VAL A 5 -77.10 10.06 52.16
N LEU A 6 -77.67 10.07 50.92
CA LEU A 6 -76.85 10.34 49.71
C LEU A 6 -76.67 11.82 49.42
N THR A 7 -77.57 12.70 49.93
CA THR A 7 -77.50 14.14 49.65
C THR A 7 -76.59 14.87 50.63
N ILE A 8 -76.36 14.35 51.81
CA ILE A 8 -75.45 14.92 52.80
C ILE A 8 -73.98 14.53 52.49
N LEU A 9 -73.77 13.33 51.90
CA LEU A 9 -72.42 12.92 51.48
C LEU A 9 -71.89 13.67 50.27
N THR A 10 -72.78 14.14 49.37
CA THR A 10 -72.40 14.93 48.18
C THR A 10 -72.14 16.41 48.55
N LEU A 11 -72.77 16.95 49.64
CA LEU A 11 -72.50 18.33 50.06
C LEU A 11 -71.24 18.46 50.90
N VAL A 12 -70.80 17.41 51.58
CA VAL A 12 -69.55 17.36 52.36
C VAL A 12 -68.34 17.15 51.49
N ILE A 13 -68.51 16.48 50.33
CA ILE A 13 -67.41 16.28 49.36
C ILE A 13 -67.13 17.56 48.56
N ILE A 14 -68.12 18.47 48.40
CA ILE A 14 -67.90 19.75 47.66
C ILE A 14 -67.26 20.83 48.55
N LEU A 15 -67.21 20.70 49.88
CA LEU A 15 -66.63 21.64 50.80
C LEU A 15 -65.21 21.28 51.29
N LEU A 16 -64.62 20.17 50.77
CA LEU A 16 -63.26 19.71 51.02
C LEU A 16 -62.38 19.64 49.74
N ILE A 17 -62.69 20.45 48.73
CA ILE A 17 -61.71 20.75 47.70
C ILE A 17 -60.79 21.79 48.37
N PRO A 18 -59.56 21.43 48.77
CA PRO A 18 -58.57 22.46 49.09
C PRO A 18 -58.43 23.29 47.81
N LEU A 19 -58.57 24.62 47.93
CA LEU A 19 -57.95 25.52 47.00
C LEU A 19 -56.46 25.21 47.00
N GLY A 20 -56.10 24.16 46.29
CA GLY A 20 -54.74 23.97 45.82
C GLY A 20 -54.49 25.17 44.94
N ILE A 21 -53.78 26.14 45.47
CA ILE A 21 -53.00 27.04 44.67
C ILE A 21 -52.28 26.10 43.69
N ALA A 22 -52.68 26.12 42.42
CA ALA A 22 -51.87 25.56 41.38
C ALA A 22 -50.56 26.39 41.41
N GLN A 23 -49.60 25.97 42.21
CA GLN A 23 -48.23 26.22 41.87
C GLN A 23 -48.12 25.60 40.50
N ALA A 24 -48.10 26.45 39.47
CA ALA A 24 -47.50 26.08 38.23
C ALA A 24 -46.12 25.50 38.63
N GLN A 25 -46.02 24.16 38.71
CA GLN A 25 -44.73 23.54 38.59
C GLN A 25 -44.21 24.06 37.26
N ASN A 26 -43.26 25.03 37.34
CA ASN A 26 -42.42 25.31 36.22
C ASN A 26 -41.88 23.94 35.80
N ARG A 27 -42.49 23.32 34.80
CA ARG A 27 -41.89 22.18 34.15
C ARG A 27 -40.60 22.72 33.57
N LEU A 28 -39.50 22.37 34.16
CA LEU A 28 -38.16 22.64 33.64
C LEU A 28 -38.14 22.01 32.26
N GLU A 29 -38.15 22.82 31.25
CA GLU A 29 -38.19 22.36 29.84
C GLU A 29 -36.78 21.91 29.42
N VAL A 30 -36.71 20.86 28.63
CA VAL A 30 -35.46 20.26 28.13
C VAL A 30 -35.58 20.01 26.64
N GLN A 31 -34.67 20.58 25.88
CA GLN A 31 -34.52 20.31 24.44
C GLN A 31 -33.41 19.32 24.18
N GLU A 32 -33.64 18.40 23.26
CA GLU A 32 -32.67 17.39 22.87
C GLU A 32 -32.31 17.54 21.40
N LEU A 33 -31.02 17.41 21.08
CA LEU A 33 -30.46 17.40 19.74
C LEU A 33 -29.51 16.22 19.60
N TYR A 34 -29.33 15.72 18.39
CA TYR A 34 -28.41 14.67 18.06
C TYR A 34 -27.48 15.13 16.94
N GLY A 35 -26.23 14.67 16.95
CA GLY A 35 -25.26 14.94 15.91
C GLY A 35 -24.20 13.84 15.81
N SER A 36 -23.31 13.97 14.83
CA SER A 36 -22.21 13.08 14.61
C SER A 36 -20.97 13.88 14.24
N LEU A 37 -19.85 13.63 14.93
CA LEU A 37 -18.59 14.32 14.72
C LEU A 37 -17.55 13.39 14.13
N ALA A 38 -16.95 13.77 13.03
CA ALA A 38 -15.71 13.19 12.55
C ALA A 38 -14.50 13.80 13.30
N PRO A 39 -13.31 13.16 13.27
CA PRO A 39 -12.13 13.67 13.95
C PRO A 39 -11.81 15.12 13.56
N GLY A 40 -11.74 16.01 14.55
CA GLY A 40 -11.46 17.44 14.35
C GLY A 40 -12.62 18.28 13.84
N GLN A 41 -13.82 17.72 13.72
CA GLN A 41 -15.05 18.45 13.42
C GLN A 41 -15.71 19.01 14.68
N SER A 42 -16.53 20.05 14.49
CA SER A 42 -17.40 20.63 15.51
C SER A 42 -18.70 21.07 14.86
N ASP A 43 -19.82 20.73 15.47
CA ASP A 43 -21.13 21.24 15.08
C ASP A 43 -21.37 22.58 15.78
N VAL A 44 -21.98 23.52 15.07
CA VAL A 44 -22.25 24.86 15.57
C VAL A 44 -23.74 25.12 15.55
N TYR A 45 -24.27 25.46 16.72
CA TYR A 45 -25.67 25.78 16.94
C TYR A 45 -25.80 27.26 17.29
N ARG A 46 -26.55 28.02 16.51
CA ARG A 46 -26.95 29.38 16.89
C ARG A 46 -28.13 29.30 17.82
N LEU A 47 -27.94 29.76 19.05
CA LEU A 47 -28.97 29.87 20.08
C LEU A 47 -29.53 31.31 20.06
N ALA A 48 -30.76 31.46 19.58
CA ALA A 48 -31.32 32.79 19.36
C ALA A 48 -32.14 33.29 20.55
N GLY A 49 -31.98 34.58 20.85
CA GLY A 49 -32.83 35.33 21.75
C GLY A 49 -32.67 35.05 23.24
N LEU A 50 -31.50 34.60 23.68
CA LEU A 50 -31.20 34.42 25.10
C LEU A 50 -31.24 35.76 25.86
N LYS A 51 -31.68 35.73 27.11
CA LYS A 51 -31.86 36.93 27.93
C LYS A 51 -30.83 37.02 29.04
N LYS A 52 -30.37 38.24 29.31
CA LYS A 52 -29.44 38.52 30.41
C LYS A 52 -29.94 37.97 31.71
N GLY A 53 -29.05 37.23 32.41
CA GLY A 53 -29.32 36.62 33.68
C GLY A 53 -30.00 35.26 33.61
N GLN A 54 -30.40 34.77 32.44
CA GLN A 54 -30.75 33.35 32.25
C GLN A 54 -29.50 32.47 32.41
N THR A 55 -29.71 31.28 32.89
CA THR A 55 -28.64 30.27 32.92
C THR A 55 -28.95 29.23 31.85
N LEU A 56 -28.07 29.10 30.87
CA LEU A 56 -28.09 28.02 29.90
C LEU A 56 -27.31 26.82 30.48
N ASP A 57 -28.00 25.71 30.68
CA ASP A 57 -27.44 24.44 31.11
C ASP A 57 -27.39 23.50 29.90
N VAL A 58 -26.19 23.00 29.59
CA VAL A 58 -25.95 22.15 28.41
C VAL A 58 -25.24 20.89 28.84
N PHE A 59 -25.66 19.75 28.31
CA PHE A 59 -24.99 18.46 28.47
C PHE A 59 -24.75 17.84 27.11
N MET A 60 -23.57 17.29 26.91
CA MET A 60 -23.21 16.52 25.71
C MET A 60 -22.69 15.15 26.11
N GLY A 61 -23.36 14.09 25.67
CA GLY A 61 -23.00 12.71 25.94
C GLY A 61 -22.64 11.95 24.67
N ASN A 62 -21.68 11.06 24.74
CA ASN A 62 -21.32 10.13 23.67
C ASN A 62 -22.40 9.06 23.49
N VAL A 63 -22.81 8.81 22.26
CA VAL A 63 -23.78 7.75 21.86
C VAL A 63 -23.05 6.59 21.17
N SER A 64 -22.02 6.90 20.38
CA SER A 64 -21.24 5.88 19.67
C SER A 64 -19.79 6.34 19.43
N GLY A 65 -18.92 5.40 19.04
CA GLY A 65 -17.52 5.70 18.73
C GLY A 65 -16.65 5.87 19.97
N ASN A 66 -15.57 6.65 19.81
CA ASN A 66 -14.64 7.01 20.88
C ASN A 66 -14.67 8.50 21.20
N LEU A 67 -15.80 9.15 20.91
CA LEU A 67 -15.97 10.58 21.10
C LEU A 67 -15.75 10.96 22.56
N ASP A 68 -14.91 11.95 22.77
CA ASP A 68 -14.67 12.66 24.01
C ASP A 68 -15.30 14.05 23.86
N PRO A 69 -16.52 14.29 24.41
CA PRO A 69 -17.30 15.49 24.13
C PRO A 69 -16.64 16.76 24.66
N PHE A 70 -16.75 17.83 23.89
CA PHE A 70 -16.29 19.17 24.27
C PHE A 70 -17.37 20.20 23.93
N LEU A 71 -17.66 21.10 24.84
CA LEU A 71 -18.61 22.19 24.67
C LEU A 71 -17.94 23.55 24.82
N SER A 72 -18.33 24.51 23.97
CA SER A 72 -17.97 25.92 24.20
C SER A 72 -19.03 26.87 23.70
N ILE A 73 -19.06 28.09 24.28
CA ILE A 73 -19.99 29.17 23.94
C ILE A 73 -19.22 30.40 23.49
N LEU A 74 -19.63 30.97 22.37
CA LEU A 74 -19.13 32.23 21.82
C LEU A 74 -20.28 33.21 21.63
N SER A 75 -19.96 34.53 21.56
CA SER A 75 -20.92 35.55 21.15
C SER A 75 -21.27 35.42 19.65
N ALA A 76 -22.52 35.60 19.29
CA ALA A 76 -22.92 35.63 17.88
C ALA A 76 -22.50 36.92 17.16
N ASP A 77 -21.99 37.92 17.86
CA ASP A 77 -21.44 39.13 17.27
C ASP A 77 -20.01 38.95 16.77
N ASP A 78 -19.35 37.86 17.18
CA ASP A 78 -18.01 37.50 16.72
C ASP A 78 -18.07 36.99 15.26
N ASN A 79 -17.02 37.30 14.49
CA ASN A 79 -16.82 36.62 13.22
C ASN A 79 -16.36 35.19 13.49
N LEU A 80 -17.31 34.27 13.62
CA LEU A 80 -17.12 32.90 14.03
C LEU A 80 -16.02 32.20 13.22
N SER A 81 -15.99 32.39 11.89
CA SER A 81 -14.99 31.78 11.01
C SER A 81 -13.58 32.22 11.39
N THR A 82 -13.36 33.53 11.52
CA THR A 82 -12.04 34.10 11.88
C THR A 82 -11.64 33.70 13.30
N THR A 83 -12.57 33.69 14.25
CA THR A 83 -12.30 33.31 15.64
C THR A 83 -11.86 31.84 15.73
N LEU A 84 -12.56 30.93 15.05
CA LEU A 84 -12.22 29.51 15.03
C LEU A 84 -10.90 29.25 14.28
N GLU A 85 -10.61 29.96 13.21
CA GLU A 85 -9.36 29.84 12.46
C GLU A 85 -8.17 30.28 13.31
N ASN A 86 -8.27 31.44 13.97
CA ASN A 86 -7.23 31.92 14.88
C ASN A 86 -7.01 30.95 16.05
N TYR A 87 -8.10 30.45 16.65
CA TYR A 87 -8.01 29.45 17.71
C TYR A 87 -7.26 28.19 17.25
N ARG A 88 -7.60 27.65 16.08
CA ARG A 88 -6.92 26.44 15.52
C ARG A 88 -5.44 26.69 15.29
N LYS A 89 -5.09 27.84 14.73
CA LYS A 89 -3.69 28.23 14.52
C LYS A 89 -2.93 28.29 15.85
N ASP A 90 -3.49 28.97 16.85
CA ASP A 90 -2.85 29.13 18.14
C ASP A 90 -2.76 27.80 18.91
N VAL A 91 -3.72 26.88 18.72
CA VAL A 91 -3.63 25.49 19.24
C VAL A 91 -2.47 24.74 18.55
N ALA A 92 -2.31 24.84 17.24
CA ALA A 92 -1.22 24.20 16.51
C ALA A 92 0.15 24.75 16.96
N ASP A 93 0.26 26.08 17.12
CA ASP A 93 1.46 26.75 17.62
C ASP A 93 1.76 26.33 19.09
N LEU A 94 0.73 26.20 19.93
CA LEU A 94 0.87 25.72 21.30
C LEU A 94 1.37 24.29 21.36
N ILE A 95 0.79 23.38 20.56
CA ILE A 95 1.19 21.96 20.51
C ILE A 95 2.64 21.82 20.04
N SER A 96 3.09 22.67 19.10
CA SER A 96 4.45 22.62 18.56
C SER A 96 5.51 23.24 19.46
N SER A 97 5.14 24.23 20.29
CA SER A 97 6.09 25.06 21.07
C SER A 97 6.10 24.78 22.57
N SER A 98 4.99 24.28 23.15
CA SER A 98 4.90 24.03 24.59
C SER A 98 5.41 22.65 24.99
N PRO A 99 6.20 22.54 26.06
CA PRO A 99 6.58 21.24 26.64
C PRO A 99 5.40 20.51 27.31
N GLN A 100 4.30 21.22 27.61
CA GLN A 100 3.11 20.68 28.30
C GLN A 100 1.81 21.25 27.68
N PRO A 101 1.55 21.02 26.38
CA PRO A 101 0.48 21.69 25.66
C PRO A 101 -0.92 21.42 26.25
N LEU A 102 -1.16 20.24 26.80
CA LEU A 102 -2.45 19.90 27.43
C LEU A 102 -2.74 20.70 28.69
N LEU A 103 -1.72 21.15 29.44
CA LEU A 103 -1.88 21.99 30.61
C LEU A 103 -2.07 23.47 30.26
N ASP A 104 -1.56 23.89 29.12
CA ASP A 104 -1.65 25.27 28.63
C ASP A 104 -2.91 25.54 27.80
N LEU A 105 -3.54 24.49 27.27
CA LEU A 105 -4.74 24.57 26.41
C LEU A 105 -5.94 25.25 27.09
N PRO A 106 -6.25 25.04 28.41
CA PRO A 106 -7.33 25.77 29.08
C PRO A 106 -7.18 27.28 29.00
N ALA A 107 -5.99 27.82 29.25
CA ALA A 107 -5.73 29.24 29.19
C ALA A 107 -5.90 29.83 27.77
N LEU A 108 -5.64 29.05 26.74
CA LEU A 108 -5.90 29.43 25.36
C LEU A 108 -7.41 29.41 25.06
N ARG A 109 -8.16 28.41 25.53
CA ARG A 109 -9.63 28.33 25.39
C ARG A 109 -10.32 29.55 26.00
N ASP A 110 -9.88 29.99 27.17
CA ASP A 110 -10.42 31.20 27.87
C ASP A 110 -10.27 32.49 27.04
N GLN A 111 -9.32 32.54 26.09
CA GLN A 111 -9.14 33.73 25.25
C GLN A 111 -10.14 33.80 24.09
N TYR A 112 -10.67 32.66 23.67
CA TYR A 112 -11.50 32.53 22.47
C TYR A 112 -12.98 32.25 22.78
N THR A 113 -13.34 31.86 24.00
CA THR A 113 -14.69 31.43 24.37
C THR A 113 -15.20 32.18 25.60
N LEU A 114 -16.52 32.35 25.69
CA LEU A 114 -17.19 32.90 26.86
C LEU A 114 -17.32 31.88 28.00
N ALA A 115 -17.44 30.62 27.64
CA ALA A 115 -17.45 29.46 28.54
C ALA A 115 -17.12 28.21 27.73
N TRP A 116 -16.53 27.23 28.39
CA TRP A 116 -16.25 25.91 27.81
C TRP A 116 -16.24 24.84 28.89
N ASP A 117 -16.42 23.59 28.46
CA ASP A 117 -16.34 22.42 29.33
C ASP A 117 -15.87 21.19 28.51
N ASP A 118 -15.11 20.33 29.17
CA ASP A 118 -14.52 19.11 28.65
C ASP A 118 -15.06 17.86 29.37
N ASP A 119 -14.81 17.74 30.67
CA ASP A 119 -15.12 16.58 31.51
C ASP A 119 -16.01 16.92 32.74
N GLY A 120 -16.79 18.01 32.69
CA GLY A 120 -17.60 18.49 33.82
C GLY A 120 -18.84 17.65 34.11
N GLY A 121 -19.20 16.74 33.21
CA GLY A 121 -20.34 15.83 33.35
C GLY A 121 -20.01 14.49 33.95
N PRO A 122 -20.99 13.58 34.12
CA PRO A 122 -20.77 12.23 34.61
C PRO A 122 -19.90 11.40 33.64
N GLY A 123 -18.78 10.87 34.10
CA GLY A 123 -17.84 10.08 33.28
C GLY A 123 -16.98 10.97 32.40
N TYR A 124 -16.85 10.63 31.12
CA TYR A 124 -16.19 11.43 30.08
C TYR A 124 -17.23 12.15 29.23
N THR A 125 -18.07 12.98 29.85
CA THR A 125 -19.12 13.77 29.20
C THR A 125 -18.93 15.23 29.54
N SER A 126 -19.35 16.13 28.65
CA SER A 126 -19.25 17.57 28.88
C SER A 126 -20.55 18.12 29.42
N ALA A 127 -20.46 18.97 30.47
CA ALA A 127 -21.60 19.57 31.13
C ALA A 127 -21.33 21.05 31.48
N LEU A 128 -21.81 21.94 30.61
CA LEU A 128 -21.54 23.37 30.64
C LEU A 128 -22.70 24.15 31.24
N GLN A 129 -22.42 24.99 32.22
CA GLN A 129 -23.35 25.97 32.74
C GLN A 129 -22.89 27.39 32.36
N PHE A 130 -23.72 28.13 31.66
CA PHE A 130 -23.41 29.47 31.16
C PHE A 130 -24.46 30.49 31.61
N MET A 131 -24.04 31.49 32.40
CA MET A 131 -24.89 32.61 32.76
C MET A 131 -24.82 33.67 31.64
N VAL A 132 -25.92 33.92 30.96
CA VAL A 132 -26.04 34.87 29.86
C VAL A 132 -25.74 36.31 30.33
N PRO A 133 -24.64 36.93 29.84
CA PRO A 133 -24.21 38.23 30.34
C PRO A 133 -25.04 39.40 29.77
N GLU A 134 -25.55 39.26 28.54
CA GLU A 134 -26.32 40.28 27.81
C GLU A 134 -27.39 39.61 26.94
N ASP A 135 -28.47 40.39 26.61
CA ASP A 135 -29.50 39.93 25.67
C ASP A 135 -28.89 39.72 24.29
N GLY A 136 -29.10 38.56 23.67
CA GLY A 136 -28.57 38.33 22.32
C GLY A 136 -28.62 36.88 21.87
N ASP A 137 -27.96 36.63 20.75
CA ASP A 137 -27.73 35.31 20.21
C ASP A 137 -26.33 34.84 20.58
N TYR A 138 -26.17 33.53 20.71
CA TYR A 138 -24.90 32.91 21.06
C TYR A 138 -24.65 31.70 20.16
N PHE A 139 -23.38 31.37 19.95
CA PHE A 139 -23.01 30.14 19.30
C PHE A 139 -22.64 29.10 20.35
N LEU A 140 -23.28 27.94 20.29
CA LEU A 140 -22.88 26.73 21.02
C LEU A 140 -22.09 25.84 20.06
N ILE A 141 -20.88 25.51 20.43
CA ILE A 141 -20.03 24.60 19.66
C ILE A 141 -20.00 23.27 20.39
N ALA A 142 -20.44 22.22 19.69
CA ALA A 142 -20.31 20.83 20.10
C ALA A 142 -19.12 20.23 19.35
N GLY A 143 -18.05 19.92 20.04
CA GLY A 143 -16.80 19.44 19.48
C GLY A 143 -16.30 18.16 20.13
N SER A 144 -15.10 17.75 19.76
CA SER A 144 -14.38 16.66 20.39
C SER A 144 -13.11 17.14 21.07
N SER A 145 -12.84 16.64 22.26
CA SER A 145 -11.58 16.85 22.95
C SER A 145 -10.46 16.01 22.33
N LEU A 146 -9.21 16.40 22.61
CA LEU A 146 -8.06 15.62 22.24
C LEU A 146 -7.85 14.49 23.25
N SER A 147 -7.70 13.26 22.78
CA SER A 147 -7.29 12.15 23.62
C SER A 147 -5.94 12.42 24.28
N ALA A 148 -5.59 11.69 25.34
CA ALA A 148 -4.29 11.76 26.01
C ALA A 148 -3.08 11.56 25.05
N ALA A 149 -3.31 10.96 23.86
CA ALA A 149 -2.32 10.80 22.79
C ALA A 149 -2.31 11.98 21.80
N GLY A 150 -3.05 13.07 22.05
CA GLY A 150 -3.15 14.23 21.18
C GLY A 150 -3.94 13.99 19.88
N ARG A 151 -4.79 12.95 19.84
CA ARG A 151 -5.61 12.62 18.65
C ARG A 151 -7.05 13.09 18.88
N SER A 152 -7.66 13.68 17.85
CA SER A 152 -9.08 13.98 17.87
C SER A 152 -9.91 12.70 17.99
N THR A 153 -10.98 12.77 18.77
CA THR A 153 -11.95 11.69 18.94
C THR A 153 -13.15 11.89 18.02
N ALA A 154 -13.99 10.87 17.84
CA ALA A 154 -15.10 10.90 16.87
C ALA A 154 -16.25 9.99 17.32
N GLY A 155 -17.46 10.31 16.88
CA GLY A 155 -18.63 9.49 17.16
C GLY A 155 -19.94 10.29 17.16
N ASP A 156 -21.05 9.58 17.41
CA ASP A 156 -22.35 10.20 17.56
C ASP A 156 -22.52 10.72 18.97
N TYR A 157 -23.25 11.83 19.12
CA TYR A 157 -23.54 12.43 20.41
C TYR A 157 -25.02 12.79 20.56
N HIS A 158 -25.43 12.95 21.80
CA HIS A 158 -26.68 13.62 22.13
C HIS A 158 -26.40 14.88 22.97
N LEU A 159 -27.17 15.89 22.76
CA LEU A 159 -27.09 17.20 23.38
C LEU A 159 -28.39 17.50 24.12
N LEU A 160 -28.31 17.83 25.40
CA LEU A 160 -29.45 18.30 26.18
C LEU A 160 -29.26 19.78 26.50
N LEU A 161 -30.28 20.58 26.28
CA LEU A 161 -30.32 22.02 26.54
C LEU A 161 -31.43 22.34 27.54
N GLY A 162 -31.15 23.17 28.50
CA GLY A 162 -32.14 23.70 29.46
C GLY A 162 -31.89 25.17 29.81
N LEU A 163 -32.92 25.92 30.09
CA LEU A 163 -32.81 27.24 30.65
C LEU A 163 -33.19 27.18 32.14
N ASP A 164 -32.30 27.71 33.01
CA ASP A 164 -32.45 27.69 34.45
C ASP A 164 -32.79 26.28 34.99
N ASN A 165 -32.19 25.24 34.39
CA ASN A 165 -32.50 23.84 34.63
C ASN A 165 -31.23 22.98 34.88
N PRO A 166 -30.62 23.03 36.06
CA PRO A 166 -29.36 22.33 36.34
C PRO A 166 -29.49 20.80 36.33
N GLN A 167 -30.69 20.22 36.21
CA GLN A 167 -30.86 18.77 36.02
C GLN A 167 -30.32 18.28 34.67
N VAL A 168 -30.23 19.16 33.67
CA VAL A 168 -29.64 18.89 32.38
C VAL A 168 -28.18 18.45 32.50
N LEU A 169 -27.42 19.07 33.38
CA LEU A 169 -25.99 18.80 33.60
C LEU A 169 -25.69 17.36 34.03
N GLN A 170 -26.69 16.62 34.52
CA GLN A 170 -26.55 15.22 34.89
C GLN A 170 -26.78 14.25 33.72
N GLY A 171 -27.19 14.74 32.54
CA GLY A 171 -27.47 13.92 31.34
C GLY A 171 -28.69 13.01 31.45
N THR A 172 -29.49 13.15 32.52
CA THR A 172 -30.66 12.29 32.80
C THR A 172 -31.99 13.00 32.65
N ALA A 173 -31.96 14.29 32.34
CA ALA A 173 -33.16 15.10 32.14
C ALA A 173 -33.94 14.61 30.91
N LYS A 174 -35.27 14.49 31.05
CA LYS A 174 -36.11 13.99 29.94
C LYS A 174 -36.51 15.14 29.02
N PRO A 175 -36.35 14.97 27.72
CA PRO A 175 -36.78 15.97 26.72
C PRO A 175 -38.26 16.30 26.85
N THR A 176 -38.59 17.56 26.75
CA THR A 176 -39.98 18.09 26.81
C THR A 176 -40.40 18.80 25.52
N GLY A 177 -39.46 19.22 24.68
CA GLY A 177 -39.67 19.92 23.42
C GLY A 177 -38.63 21.00 23.15
N ALA A 178 -38.82 21.77 22.09
CA ALA A 178 -37.95 22.87 21.75
C ALA A 178 -38.20 24.06 22.71
N ILE A 179 -37.14 24.53 23.37
CA ILE A 179 -37.18 25.64 24.33
C ILE A 179 -36.39 26.87 23.85
N ILE A 180 -35.45 26.66 22.96
CA ILE A 180 -34.60 27.69 22.37
C ILE A 180 -34.71 27.53 20.86
N ALA A 181 -34.79 28.65 20.13
CA ALA A 181 -34.70 28.63 18.68
C ALA A 181 -33.23 28.30 18.32
N VAL A 182 -33.00 27.04 17.89
CA VAL A 182 -31.70 26.53 17.46
C VAL A 182 -31.69 26.50 15.94
N GLN A 183 -30.76 27.21 15.33
CA GLN A 183 -30.45 27.06 13.93
C GLN A 183 -29.19 26.27 13.78
N ASP A 184 -29.27 25.12 13.13
CA ASP A 184 -28.09 24.43 12.66
C ASP A 184 -27.34 25.37 11.70
N GLN A 185 -26.17 25.83 12.09
CA GLN A 185 -25.26 26.40 11.13
C GLN A 185 -24.56 25.23 10.50
N ALA A 186 -24.58 25.14 9.17
CA ALA A 186 -23.84 24.14 8.44
C ALA A 186 -22.44 24.02 9.05
N VAL A 187 -22.04 22.78 9.31
CA VAL A 187 -20.70 22.42 9.77
C VAL A 187 -19.71 23.40 9.14
N LEU A 188 -19.04 24.21 9.95
CA LEU A 188 -17.90 25.00 9.46
C LEU A 188 -16.78 24.00 9.21
N SER A 189 -16.93 23.23 8.14
CA SER A 189 -15.83 22.52 7.55
C SER A 189 -14.82 23.60 7.16
N SER A 190 -13.64 23.53 7.74
CA SER A 190 -12.57 24.45 7.40
C SER A 190 -12.37 24.38 5.89
N GLN A 191 -12.56 25.51 5.20
CA GLN A 191 -12.15 25.63 3.80
C GLN A 191 -10.64 25.47 3.78
N LEU A 192 -10.17 24.33 3.32
CA LEU A 192 -8.75 24.08 3.14
C LEU A 192 -8.43 24.22 1.66
N ILE A 193 -7.43 25.01 1.33
CA ILE A 193 -7.01 25.27 -0.06
C ILE A 193 -5.52 25.14 -0.13
N GLN A 194 -5.04 24.30 -1.03
CA GLN A 194 -3.63 24.07 -1.28
C GLN A 194 -3.29 24.22 -2.75
N ASP A 195 -2.19 24.91 -3.03
CA ASP A 195 -1.60 24.99 -4.36
C ASP A 195 -0.48 23.96 -4.50
N TYR A 196 -0.47 23.27 -5.64
CA TYR A 196 0.61 22.42 -6.06
C TYR A 196 1.10 22.84 -7.44
N ARG A 197 2.41 22.95 -7.62
CA ARG A 197 3.06 23.28 -8.90
C ARG A 197 3.88 22.09 -9.37
N GLY A 198 3.75 21.75 -10.65
CA GLY A 198 4.45 20.64 -11.24
C GLY A 198 4.70 20.82 -12.72
N THR A 199 5.50 19.92 -13.28
CA THR A 199 5.83 19.86 -14.70
C THR A 199 5.52 18.47 -15.22
N LEU A 200 4.85 18.37 -16.38
CA LEU A 200 4.66 17.15 -17.13
C LEU A 200 5.40 17.25 -18.47
N ASN A 201 6.04 16.17 -18.86
CA ASN A 201 6.76 16.07 -20.13
C ASN A 201 6.77 14.62 -20.63
N THR A 202 7.50 14.35 -21.72
CA THR A 202 7.58 13.00 -22.33
C THR A 202 8.19 11.98 -21.37
N ASP A 203 9.16 12.37 -20.54
CA ASP A 203 9.87 11.48 -19.61
C ASP A 203 9.07 11.29 -18.31
N LYS A 204 8.27 12.30 -17.93
CA LYS A 204 7.37 12.27 -16.78
C LYS A 204 5.96 12.68 -17.21
N PRO A 205 5.21 11.78 -17.87
CA PRO A 205 3.89 12.10 -18.44
C PRO A 205 2.76 12.11 -17.40
N ALA A 206 3.01 11.66 -16.16
CA ALA A 206 2.02 11.60 -15.09
C ALA A 206 2.64 11.90 -13.72
N ILE A 207 1.81 12.43 -12.81
CA ILE A 207 2.14 12.65 -11.40
C ILE A 207 0.99 12.12 -10.57
N LEU A 208 1.30 11.29 -9.57
CA LEU A 208 0.35 10.78 -8.60
C LEU A 208 0.50 11.58 -7.29
N LEU A 209 -0.62 12.13 -6.81
CA LEU A 209 -0.70 12.86 -5.54
C LEU A 209 -1.73 12.20 -4.65
N LYS A 210 -1.39 11.92 -3.40
CA LYS A 210 -2.37 11.42 -2.43
C LYS A 210 -3.13 12.59 -1.79
N LEU A 211 -4.44 12.43 -1.66
CA LEU A 211 -5.26 13.32 -0.84
C LEU A 211 -5.18 12.91 0.64
N SER A 212 -5.21 13.90 1.52
CA SER A 212 -5.48 13.64 2.93
C SER A 212 -6.88 13.04 3.11
N ASP A 213 -7.12 12.42 4.26
CA ASP A 213 -8.43 11.87 4.57
C ASP A 213 -9.49 12.97 4.55
N LEU A 214 -10.61 12.68 3.91
CA LEU A 214 -11.77 13.56 3.79
C LEU A 214 -12.82 13.14 4.80
N ASN A 215 -13.45 14.14 5.44
CA ASN A 215 -14.50 13.90 6.42
C ASN A 215 -15.85 13.64 5.76
N PRO A 216 -16.80 12.96 6.45
CA PRO A 216 -18.18 12.89 5.99
C PRO A 216 -18.77 14.28 5.72
N GLY A 217 -19.36 14.44 4.53
CA GLY A 217 -19.94 15.70 4.08
C GLY A 217 -18.98 16.65 3.36
N ASP A 218 -17.67 16.36 3.33
CA ASP A 218 -16.71 17.16 2.58
C ASP A 218 -16.99 17.13 1.08
N THR A 219 -16.71 18.24 0.42
CA THR A 219 -16.72 18.35 -1.04
C THR A 219 -15.35 18.81 -1.52
N LEU A 220 -14.76 18.03 -2.40
CA LEU A 220 -13.48 18.30 -3.03
C LEU A 220 -13.69 19.12 -4.30
N TYR A 221 -12.95 20.21 -4.42
CA TYR A 221 -12.90 21.08 -5.58
C TYR A 221 -11.48 21.13 -6.12
N LEU A 222 -11.32 20.90 -7.42
CA LEU A 222 -10.02 20.90 -8.09
C LEU A 222 -10.03 21.82 -9.28
N GLN A 223 -8.99 22.64 -9.43
CA GLN A 223 -8.67 23.36 -10.64
C GLN A 223 -7.22 23.10 -11.03
N LEU A 224 -7.03 22.56 -12.21
CA LEU A 224 -5.73 22.32 -12.82
C LEU A 224 -5.58 23.21 -14.05
N LYS A 225 -4.51 24.00 -14.11
CA LYS A 225 -4.26 24.93 -15.20
C LYS A 225 -2.82 24.83 -15.68
N ALA A 226 -2.63 24.59 -16.98
CA ALA A 226 -1.32 24.69 -17.61
C ALA A 226 -0.84 26.15 -17.58
N THR A 227 0.44 26.35 -17.23
CA THR A 227 1.07 27.67 -17.12
C THR A 227 2.17 27.88 -18.16
N SER A 228 2.66 26.82 -18.79
CA SER A 228 3.62 26.89 -19.89
C SER A 228 3.42 25.75 -20.89
N GLY A 229 4.08 25.84 -22.03
CA GLY A 229 4.10 24.79 -23.07
C GLY A 229 2.75 24.60 -23.77
N ASP A 230 2.56 23.39 -24.32
CA ASP A 230 1.34 22.95 -24.98
C ASP A 230 0.51 21.99 -24.15
N LEU A 231 0.80 21.89 -22.86
CA LEU A 231 0.22 20.93 -21.92
C LEU A 231 -1.32 20.95 -21.95
N LYS A 232 -1.90 19.77 -22.10
CA LYS A 232 -3.32 19.47 -21.99
C LYS A 232 -3.50 18.48 -20.83
N PRO A 233 -3.68 18.98 -19.60
CA PRO A 233 -3.69 18.12 -18.43
C PRO A 233 -5.04 17.41 -18.28
N ILE A 234 -5.00 16.15 -17.81
CA ILE A 234 -6.14 15.32 -17.44
C ILE A 234 -6.05 15.05 -15.95
N ILE A 235 -7.16 15.13 -15.22
CA ILE A 235 -7.26 14.75 -13.81
C ILE A 235 -8.08 13.47 -13.70
N PHE A 236 -7.53 12.46 -13.07
CA PHE A 236 -8.26 11.30 -12.57
C PHE A 236 -8.30 11.36 -11.04
N LEU A 237 -9.48 11.41 -10.47
CA LEU A 237 -9.68 11.13 -9.04
C LEU A 237 -9.94 9.63 -8.92
N ARG A 238 -9.09 8.93 -8.15
CA ARG A 238 -9.13 7.47 -7.99
C ARG A 238 -9.41 7.09 -6.55
N ASP A 239 -10.12 5.98 -6.35
CA ASP A 239 -10.29 5.35 -5.05
C ASP A 239 -9.05 4.51 -4.66
N TYR A 240 -9.10 3.91 -3.47
CA TYR A 240 -8.05 3.00 -2.97
C TYR A 240 -7.71 1.87 -3.95
N GLY A 241 -8.70 1.32 -4.66
CA GLY A 241 -8.52 0.29 -5.68
C GLY A 241 -7.97 0.82 -7.02
N LYS A 242 -7.50 2.08 -7.06
CA LYS A 242 -7.02 2.78 -8.27
C LYS A 242 -8.09 2.92 -9.37
N LYS A 243 -9.37 2.68 -9.02
CA LYS A 243 -10.47 2.85 -9.95
C LYS A 243 -10.82 4.34 -10.09
N PRO A 244 -10.91 4.90 -11.30
CA PRO A 244 -11.31 6.28 -11.47
C PRO A 244 -12.79 6.46 -11.09
N ILE A 245 -13.05 7.34 -10.13
CA ILE A 245 -14.41 7.73 -9.71
C ILE A 245 -14.87 9.00 -10.41
N ARG A 246 -13.91 9.86 -10.79
CA ARG A 246 -14.15 11.08 -11.59
C ARG A 246 -12.97 11.34 -12.52
N VAL A 247 -13.25 11.91 -13.68
CA VAL A 247 -12.24 12.33 -14.66
C VAL A 247 -12.61 13.70 -15.21
N ALA A 248 -11.62 14.59 -15.31
CA ALA A 248 -11.77 15.89 -15.94
C ALA A 248 -10.83 16.02 -17.14
N ASN A 249 -11.31 16.67 -18.22
CA ASN A 249 -10.61 16.89 -19.49
C ASN A 249 -10.11 15.61 -20.17
N LEU A 250 -10.86 14.50 -20.08
CA LEU A 250 -10.46 13.18 -20.63
C LEU A 250 -10.08 13.23 -22.12
N ASN A 251 -10.72 14.11 -22.91
CA ASN A 251 -10.41 14.27 -24.33
C ASN A 251 -9.12 15.07 -24.59
N GLY A 252 -8.49 15.63 -23.55
CA GLY A 252 -7.22 16.34 -23.63
C GLY A 252 -7.25 17.57 -24.56
N GLN A 253 -8.38 18.28 -24.65
CA GLN A 253 -8.50 19.45 -25.55
C GLN A 253 -8.25 20.79 -24.86
N SER A 254 -8.47 20.88 -23.56
CA SER A 254 -8.32 22.10 -22.78
C SER A 254 -6.96 22.19 -22.09
N ALA A 255 -6.41 23.40 -21.95
CA ALA A 255 -5.26 23.70 -21.09
C ALA A 255 -5.62 23.77 -19.59
N SER A 256 -6.90 23.59 -19.25
CA SER A 256 -7.38 23.56 -17.88
C SER A 256 -8.39 22.43 -17.69
N ALA A 257 -8.46 21.90 -16.47
CA ALA A 257 -9.43 20.90 -16.03
C ALA A 257 -9.97 21.30 -14.65
N THR A 258 -11.27 21.15 -14.45
CA THR A 258 -11.92 21.37 -13.14
C THR A 258 -12.71 20.15 -12.74
N LEU A 259 -12.75 19.85 -11.45
CA LEU A 259 -13.46 18.70 -10.91
C LEU A 259 -14.10 19.08 -9.57
N GLU A 260 -15.32 18.60 -9.36
CA GLU A 260 -16.06 18.68 -8.11
C GLU A 260 -16.53 17.30 -7.73
N GLN A 261 -16.32 16.89 -6.47
CA GLN A 261 -16.76 15.60 -5.94
C GLN A 261 -17.15 15.72 -4.47
N ALA A 262 -18.41 15.42 -4.16
CA ALA A 262 -18.89 15.30 -2.79
C ALA A 262 -18.57 13.93 -2.19
N PHE A 263 -18.27 13.90 -0.89
CA PHE A 263 -17.97 12.71 -0.10
C PHE A 263 -18.93 12.63 1.11
N PRO A 264 -20.18 12.18 0.91
CA PRO A 264 -21.19 12.13 1.98
C PRO A 264 -20.77 11.26 3.18
N GLU A 265 -20.00 10.22 2.94
CA GLU A 265 -19.50 9.28 3.96
C GLU A 265 -18.02 9.54 4.32
N GLY A 266 -17.45 10.65 3.81
CA GLY A 266 -16.02 10.90 3.87
C GLY A 266 -15.22 9.99 2.95
N GLY A 267 -13.90 9.94 3.15
CA GLY A 267 -13.07 9.08 2.32
C GLY A 267 -11.61 9.05 2.74
N LYS A 268 -11.01 7.88 2.56
CA LYS A 268 -9.59 7.64 2.83
C LYS A 268 -8.90 7.10 1.59
N ASN A 269 -7.60 7.38 1.49
CA ASN A 269 -6.75 6.82 0.45
C ASN A 269 -7.18 7.16 -1.00
N TYR A 270 -7.73 8.35 -1.21
CA TYR A 270 -7.97 8.86 -2.56
C TYR A 270 -6.68 9.43 -3.17
N THR A 271 -6.54 9.25 -4.47
CA THR A 271 -5.39 9.77 -5.22
C THR A 271 -5.83 10.62 -6.39
N LEU A 272 -5.06 11.66 -6.67
CA LEU A 272 -5.15 12.45 -7.90
C LEU A 272 -4.05 11.99 -8.85
N ASP A 273 -4.44 11.40 -9.97
CA ASP A 273 -3.53 11.04 -11.04
C ASP A 273 -3.64 12.12 -12.13
N ILE A 274 -2.59 12.91 -12.26
CA ILE A 274 -2.51 14.04 -13.20
C ILE A 274 -1.66 13.61 -14.38
N GLN A 275 -2.26 13.58 -15.57
CA GLN A 275 -1.61 13.08 -16.77
C GLN A 275 -1.56 14.14 -17.86
N ALA A 276 -0.51 14.13 -18.67
CA ALA A 276 -0.44 14.85 -19.93
C ALA A 276 -1.22 14.10 -21.00
N ALA A 277 -2.14 14.79 -21.67
CA ALA A 277 -2.85 14.19 -22.80
C ALA A 277 -1.91 13.89 -23.97
N THR A 278 -2.26 12.85 -24.73
CA THR A 278 -1.51 12.40 -25.91
C THR A 278 -2.36 12.50 -27.19
N PRO A 279 -2.78 13.72 -27.59
CA PRO A 279 -3.54 13.87 -28.82
C PRO A 279 -2.69 13.44 -30.02
N ASN A 280 -3.25 12.60 -30.89
CA ASN A 280 -2.57 12.07 -32.08
C ASN A 280 -1.25 11.31 -31.78
N GLY A 281 -1.10 10.74 -30.57
CA GLY A 281 0.09 9.97 -30.18
C GLY A 281 1.29 10.84 -29.75
N GLN A 282 1.14 12.15 -29.62
CA GLN A 282 2.17 13.04 -29.08
C GLN A 282 1.80 13.50 -27.68
N THR A 283 2.70 13.27 -26.72
CA THR A 283 2.51 13.72 -25.33
C THR A 283 2.70 15.22 -25.26
N THR A 284 1.68 15.92 -24.73
CA THR A 284 1.79 17.35 -24.47
C THR A 284 2.66 17.61 -23.24
N SER A 285 3.31 18.78 -23.17
CA SER A 285 4.26 19.10 -22.09
C SER A 285 4.15 20.53 -21.61
N GLY A 286 4.52 20.77 -20.36
CA GLY A 286 4.54 22.10 -19.76
C GLY A 286 4.37 22.09 -18.25
N ASP A 287 4.46 23.28 -17.67
CA ASP A 287 4.22 23.49 -16.25
C ASP A 287 2.72 23.68 -15.98
N PHE A 288 2.31 23.37 -14.77
CA PHE A 288 0.94 23.53 -14.30
C PHE A 288 0.85 23.98 -12.85
N ILE A 289 -0.29 24.56 -12.51
CA ILE A 289 -0.74 24.78 -11.14
C ILE A 289 -2.01 23.97 -10.93
N LEU A 290 -2.03 23.19 -9.86
CA LEU A 290 -3.20 22.51 -9.33
C LEU A 290 -3.61 23.21 -8.04
N GLN A 291 -4.84 23.72 -7.99
CA GLN A 291 -5.49 24.13 -6.74
C GLN A 291 -6.41 23.01 -6.26
N VAL A 292 -6.24 22.63 -5.01
CA VAL A 292 -7.09 21.63 -4.32
C VAL A 292 -7.79 22.34 -3.19
N GLY A 293 -9.12 22.26 -3.17
CA GLY A 293 -9.93 22.82 -2.10
C GLY A 293 -10.86 21.78 -1.51
N VAL A 294 -10.97 21.75 -0.20
CA VAL A 294 -12.03 21.04 0.52
C VAL A 294 -13.00 22.06 1.01
N ASN A 295 -14.29 21.91 0.63
CA ASN A 295 -15.39 22.85 0.93
C ASN A 295 -15.16 24.30 0.44
N ALA A 296 -14.34 24.46 -0.61
CA ALA A 296 -13.90 25.72 -1.17
C ALA A 296 -14.27 25.84 -2.66
N PRO A 297 -15.54 26.13 -3.01
CA PRO A 297 -16.00 26.19 -4.41
C PRO A 297 -15.32 27.29 -5.24
N GLU A 298 -14.75 28.33 -4.61
CA GLU A 298 -13.97 29.38 -5.26
C GLU A 298 -12.72 28.87 -5.99
N VAL A 299 -12.22 27.68 -5.64
CA VAL A 299 -11.14 26.98 -6.36
C VAL A 299 -11.50 26.78 -7.84
N LEU A 300 -12.75 26.46 -8.16
CA LEU A 300 -13.17 26.24 -9.55
C LEU A 300 -13.00 27.48 -10.44
N ASN A 301 -13.01 28.68 -9.84
CA ASN A 301 -12.88 29.95 -10.55
C ASN A 301 -11.43 30.47 -10.57
N GLY A 302 -10.49 29.79 -9.89
CA GLY A 302 -9.09 30.19 -9.77
C GLY A 302 -8.89 31.51 -9.01
N GLN A 303 -9.77 31.82 -8.09
CA GLN A 303 -9.74 33.04 -7.26
C GLN A 303 -9.42 32.74 -5.79
N ALA A 304 -9.21 31.46 -5.48
CA ALA A 304 -8.92 31.01 -4.14
C ALA A 304 -7.47 31.29 -3.74
N GLU A 305 -7.24 31.72 -2.51
CA GLU A 305 -5.91 31.86 -1.92
C GLU A 305 -5.59 30.60 -1.11
N ALA A 306 -4.39 30.04 -1.30
CA ALA A 306 -3.94 28.86 -0.56
C ALA A 306 -3.76 29.22 0.93
N ASN A 307 -4.33 28.38 1.81
CA ASN A 307 -4.30 28.54 3.25
C ASN A 307 -3.86 27.26 3.99
N SER A 308 -3.50 26.20 3.26
CA SER A 308 -3.11 24.91 3.81
C SER A 308 -1.99 24.29 2.97
N GLU A 309 -1.16 23.46 3.61
CA GLU A 309 -0.16 22.61 2.96
C GLU A 309 -0.41 21.12 3.25
N SER A 310 -1.58 20.78 3.85
CA SER A 310 -1.85 19.45 4.37
C SER A 310 -2.81 18.59 3.53
N LEU A 311 -3.39 19.15 2.45
CA LEU A 311 -4.36 18.44 1.62
C LEU A 311 -3.74 17.41 0.68
N LEU A 312 -2.51 17.67 0.24
CA LEU A 312 -1.77 16.80 -0.66
C LEU A 312 -0.56 16.23 0.06
N LYS A 313 -0.47 14.92 0.06
CA LYS A 313 0.71 14.19 0.54
C LYS A 313 1.53 13.76 -0.66
N LEU A 314 2.76 14.25 -0.74
CA LEU A 314 3.73 13.80 -1.72
C LEU A 314 4.51 12.65 -1.13
N ALA A 315 4.56 11.53 -1.84
CA ALA A 315 5.50 10.47 -1.50
C ALA A 315 6.93 11.00 -1.61
N ILE A 316 7.76 10.68 -0.63
CA ILE A 316 9.19 10.96 -0.72
C ILE A 316 9.78 9.98 -1.74
N PRO A 317 10.34 10.46 -2.87
CA PRO A 317 10.97 9.58 -3.84
C PRO A 317 12.27 9.02 -3.25
N VAL A 318 12.42 7.70 -3.28
CA VAL A 318 13.60 6.97 -2.83
C VAL A 318 14.30 6.40 -4.06
N MET A 319 15.39 7.04 -4.46
CA MET A 319 16.23 6.55 -5.55
C MET A 319 16.85 5.21 -5.11
N VAL A 320 16.67 4.16 -5.91
CA VAL A 320 17.16 2.83 -5.57
C VAL A 320 18.01 2.26 -6.69
N GLY A 321 19.13 1.64 -6.30
CA GLY A 321 20.01 0.93 -7.22
C GLY A 321 20.68 -0.26 -6.53
N LEU A 322 20.99 -1.29 -7.30
CA LEU A 322 21.58 -2.53 -6.82
C LEU A 322 22.76 -2.95 -7.71
N LYS A 323 23.91 -3.22 -7.08
CA LYS A 323 25.07 -3.83 -7.73
C LYS A 323 25.15 -5.29 -7.30
N LEU A 324 25.09 -6.19 -8.26
CA LEU A 324 25.39 -7.61 -8.05
C LEU A 324 26.91 -7.78 -8.18
N GLN A 325 27.60 -8.00 -7.05
CA GLN A 325 29.05 -8.08 -6.98
C GLN A 325 29.58 -9.49 -7.15
N GLN A 326 28.89 -10.47 -6.60
CA GLN A 326 29.31 -11.86 -6.67
C GLN A 326 28.13 -12.80 -6.54
N ILE A 327 28.07 -13.81 -7.40
CA ILE A 327 27.24 -15.00 -7.23
C ILE A 327 28.13 -16.05 -6.57
N VAL A 328 27.82 -16.40 -5.32
CA VAL A 328 28.64 -17.33 -4.53
C VAL A 328 28.34 -18.77 -4.91
N ASN A 329 27.06 -19.07 -5.13
CA ASN A 329 26.59 -20.40 -5.50
C ASN A 329 25.15 -20.34 -6.01
N ILE A 330 24.83 -21.18 -6.99
CA ILE A 330 23.47 -21.44 -7.46
C ILE A 330 23.14 -22.90 -7.12
N ASP A 331 22.33 -23.10 -6.08
CA ASP A 331 21.82 -24.40 -5.66
C ASP A 331 20.53 -24.71 -6.42
N GLN A 332 20.69 -25.31 -7.59
CA GLN A 332 19.58 -25.60 -8.49
C GLN A 332 18.54 -26.58 -7.91
N PRO A 333 18.94 -27.68 -7.21
CA PRO A 333 18.00 -28.58 -6.56
C PRO A 333 17.11 -27.94 -5.51
N ASN A 334 17.59 -26.90 -4.82
CA ASN A 334 16.85 -26.18 -3.79
C ASN A 334 16.29 -24.84 -4.29
N GLU A 335 16.53 -24.49 -5.55
CA GLU A 335 16.08 -23.24 -6.18
C GLU A 335 16.57 -22.00 -5.42
N ILE A 336 17.84 -21.98 -5.03
CA ILE A 336 18.46 -20.92 -4.25
C ILE A 336 19.68 -20.36 -4.99
N MET A 337 19.78 -19.04 -5.04
CA MET A 337 20.99 -18.32 -5.44
C MET A 337 21.54 -17.56 -4.22
N ASN A 338 22.81 -17.78 -3.90
CA ASN A 338 23.51 -17.05 -2.84
C ASN A 338 24.37 -15.95 -3.45
N ASP A 339 24.09 -14.70 -3.07
CA ASP A 339 24.73 -13.53 -3.67
C ASP A 339 25.36 -12.61 -2.64
N VAL A 340 26.36 -11.86 -3.12
CA VAL A 340 26.88 -10.65 -2.49
C VAL A 340 26.53 -9.47 -3.37
N GLY A 341 25.79 -8.52 -2.79
CA GLY A 341 25.37 -7.31 -3.49
C GLY A 341 25.58 -6.05 -2.66
N THR A 342 25.46 -4.91 -3.31
CA THR A 342 25.39 -3.60 -2.67
C THR A 342 24.11 -2.89 -3.07
N LEU A 343 23.24 -2.63 -2.09
CA LEU A 343 22.04 -1.81 -2.25
C LEU A 343 22.36 -0.37 -1.88
N LYS A 344 21.94 0.57 -2.70
CA LYS A 344 22.01 2.01 -2.43
C LYS A 344 20.61 2.61 -2.50
N LEU A 345 20.28 3.40 -1.47
CA LEU A 345 19.08 4.23 -1.44
C LEU A 345 19.49 5.69 -1.25
N GLU A 346 18.83 6.61 -1.95
CA GLU A 346 18.96 8.05 -1.74
C GLU A 346 17.60 8.71 -1.70
N TRP A 347 17.38 9.58 -0.71
CA TRP A 347 16.16 10.36 -0.60
C TRP A 347 16.43 11.68 0.09
N THR A 348 15.50 12.61 0.02
CA THR A 348 15.55 13.86 0.77
C THR A 348 14.31 13.98 1.64
N ASP A 349 14.52 14.09 2.95
CA ASP A 349 13.46 14.33 3.92
C ASP A 349 13.77 15.64 4.67
N PRO A 350 12.99 16.69 4.44
CA PRO A 350 13.19 17.97 5.13
C PRO A 350 13.13 17.87 6.66
N ALA A 351 12.43 16.87 7.21
CA ALA A 351 12.38 16.64 8.65
C ALA A 351 13.72 16.19 9.25
N LEU A 352 14.64 15.70 8.43
CA LEU A 352 15.99 15.29 8.85
C LEU A 352 17.04 16.41 8.65
N ALA A 353 16.64 17.56 8.10
CA ALA A 353 17.52 18.70 7.97
C ALA A 353 17.97 19.21 9.35
N PHE A 354 19.20 19.67 9.45
CA PHE A 354 19.75 20.17 10.69
C PHE A 354 20.67 21.40 10.43
N ASN A 355 20.85 22.22 11.45
CA ASN A 355 21.78 23.34 11.36
C ASN A 355 23.23 22.81 11.49
N PRO A 356 24.13 23.07 10.52
CA PRO A 356 25.55 22.70 10.61
C PRO A 356 26.27 23.23 11.87
N ASP A 357 25.84 24.39 12.37
CA ASP A 357 26.43 25.02 13.55
C ASP A 357 26.18 24.23 14.84
N ASP A 358 25.11 23.40 14.90
CA ASP A 358 24.77 22.62 16.09
C ASP A 358 25.77 21.49 16.38
N CYS A 359 26.48 21.01 15.36
CA CYS A 359 27.43 19.92 15.49
C CYS A 359 28.83 20.24 14.89
N ASP A 360 29.03 21.42 14.34
CA ASP A 360 30.22 21.75 13.54
C ASP A 360 30.47 20.71 12.43
N CYS A 361 29.40 20.30 11.76
CA CYS A 361 29.40 19.24 10.77
C CYS A 361 28.44 19.54 9.60
N THR A 362 28.84 19.20 8.37
CA THR A 362 28.00 19.32 7.17
C THR A 362 27.16 18.05 6.90
N SER A 363 27.61 16.92 7.43
CA SER A 363 26.88 15.63 7.37
C SER A 363 27.07 14.82 8.65
N ARG A 364 26.12 13.96 8.95
CA ARG A 364 26.17 12.97 10.03
C ARG A 364 26.34 11.60 9.42
N LEU A 365 27.37 10.87 9.87
CA LEU A 365 27.70 9.55 9.38
C LEU A 365 27.32 8.49 10.42
N TYR A 366 26.58 7.46 9.99
CA TYR A 366 26.22 6.30 10.78
C TYR A 366 26.75 5.06 10.09
N THR A 367 27.39 4.20 10.87
CA THR A 367 27.91 2.89 10.45
C THR A 367 27.11 1.78 11.09
N GLU A 368 27.43 0.50 10.81
CA GLU A 368 26.81 -0.65 11.46
C GLU A 368 26.75 -0.51 12.98
N ASN A 369 27.82 -0.02 13.61
CA ASN A 369 27.89 0.13 15.07
C ASN A 369 27.01 1.28 15.61
N SER A 370 26.65 2.24 14.80
CA SER A 370 25.81 3.39 15.17
C SER A 370 24.43 3.38 14.50
N TYR A 371 24.03 2.25 13.89
CA TYR A 371 22.75 2.11 13.21
C TYR A 371 21.55 2.35 14.15
N ASN A 372 21.61 1.84 15.38
CA ASN A 372 20.55 2.09 16.37
C ASN A 372 20.38 3.58 16.69
N LYS A 373 21.48 4.35 16.70
CA LYS A 373 21.41 5.79 16.88
C LYS A 373 20.74 6.48 15.69
N PHE A 374 21.01 6.02 14.45
CA PHE A 374 20.27 6.51 13.29
C PHE A 374 18.76 6.27 13.45
N LEU A 375 18.33 5.06 13.86
CA LEU A 375 16.90 4.74 14.08
C LEU A 375 16.26 5.62 15.18
N GLU A 376 17.00 5.96 16.23
CA GLU A 376 16.56 6.89 17.28
C GLU A 376 16.41 8.31 16.71
N ASP A 377 17.40 8.81 15.96
CA ASP A 377 17.42 10.16 15.39
C ASP A 377 16.29 10.37 14.36
N VAL A 378 15.97 9.36 13.55
CA VAL A 378 14.85 9.41 12.59
C VAL A 378 13.50 9.00 13.23
N LYS A 379 13.47 8.64 14.52
CA LYS A 379 12.26 8.18 15.25
C LYS A 379 11.51 7.05 14.55
N GLY A 380 12.24 6.17 13.87
CA GLY A 380 11.68 5.07 13.09
C GLY A 380 10.98 5.48 11.78
N ASN A 381 11.04 6.75 11.39
CA ASN A 381 10.45 7.24 10.15
C ASN A 381 11.54 7.39 9.07
N TRP A 382 11.79 6.33 8.33
CA TRP A 382 12.73 6.27 7.21
C TRP A 382 12.25 5.22 6.21
N PRO A 383 12.65 5.25 4.92
CA PRO A 383 12.20 4.28 3.90
C PRO A 383 12.78 2.88 4.14
N ASP A 384 12.29 2.20 5.17
CA ASP A 384 12.69 0.83 5.50
C ASP A 384 12.17 -0.15 4.44
N PHE A 385 12.93 -1.22 4.21
CA PHE A 385 12.71 -2.15 3.11
C PHE A 385 12.97 -3.58 3.52
N THR A 386 12.43 -4.51 2.73
CA THR A 386 12.74 -5.94 2.81
C THR A 386 13.13 -6.48 1.44
N ILE A 387 13.95 -7.51 1.42
CA ILE A 387 14.21 -8.29 0.20
C ILE A 387 13.13 -9.37 0.13
N PHE A 388 12.18 -9.20 -0.82
CA PHE A 388 10.95 -10.00 -0.87
C PHE A 388 11.21 -11.51 -1.06
N ASN A 389 12.11 -11.86 -1.96
CA ASN A 389 12.44 -13.26 -2.26
C ASN A 389 13.68 -13.78 -1.51
N GLN A 390 14.01 -13.15 -0.38
CA GLN A 390 15.07 -13.61 0.51
C GLN A 390 14.67 -14.88 1.24
N GLN A 391 15.59 -15.85 1.33
CA GLN A 391 15.51 -17.02 2.19
C GLN A 391 16.52 -16.92 3.34
N GLY A 392 16.05 -17.14 4.57
CA GLY A 392 16.90 -17.07 5.76
C GLY A 392 17.29 -15.63 6.13
N ASN A 393 18.47 -15.46 6.72
CA ASN A 393 18.95 -14.17 7.21
C ASN A 393 19.82 -13.47 6.16
N ARG A 394 19.59 -12.15 6.03
CA ARG A 394 20.52 -11.25 5.33
C ARG A 394 21.67 -10.90 6.26
N TRP A 395 22.88 -11.14 5.80
CA TRP A 395 24.08 -10.72 6.51
C TRP A 395 24.58 -9.40 5.93
N SER A 396 24.36 -8.32 6.69
CA SER A 396 24.92 -7.00 6.37
C SER A 396 26.40 -6.98 6.70
N GLN A 397 27.23 -6.82 5.69
CA GLN A 397 28.70 -6.79 5.86
C GLN A 397 29.17 -5.40 6.25
N ASN A 398 28.68 -4.39 5.58
CA ASN A 398 28.99 -2.98 5.81
C ASN A 398 27.74 -2.15 5.54
N ARG A 399 27.35 -1.31 6.49
CA ARG A 399 26.29 -0.33 6.35
C ARG A 399 26.85 1.06 6.61
N LEU A 400 26.56 1.97 5.70
CA LEU A 400 26.90 3.39 5.81
C LEU A 400 25.66 4.21 5.53
N ILE A 401 25.34 5.13 6.42
CA ILE A 401 24.27 6.10 6.22
C ILE A 401 24.85 7.49 6.42
N GLU A 402 24.66 8.34 5.45
CA GLU A 402 25.06 9.74 5.50
C GLU A 402 23.80 10.61 5.44
N VAL A 403 23.65 11.51 6.40
CA VAL A 403 22.58 12.50 6.44
C VAL A 403 23.22 13.87 6.31
N GLU A 404 22.97 14.55 5.21
CA GLU A 404 23.44 15.92 4.95
C GLU A 404 22.57 16.94 5.67
N SER A 405 23.10 18.14 5.88
CA SER A 405 22.42 19.24 6.59
C SER A 405 21.10 19.69 5.94
N ASN A 406 20.94 19.49 4.64
CA ASN A 406 19.71 19.77 3.87
C ASN A 406 18.64 18.68 3.99
N GLY A 407 18.90 17.60 4.76
CA GLY A 407 18.02 16.45 4.88
C GLY A 407 18.17 15.41 3.77
N HIS A 408 19.17 15.52 2.89
CA HIS A 408 19.49 14.46 1.93
C HIS A 408 20.17 13.29 2.64
N VAL A 409 19.70 12.08 2.36
CA VAL A 409 20.17 10.85 2.99
C VAL A 409 20.65 9.87 1.93
N THR A 410 21.86 9.35 2.14
CA THR A 410 22.43 8.24 1.37
C THR A 410 22.54 7.03 2.28
N TYR A 411 21.89 5.94 1.93
CA TYR A 411 22.01 4.63 2.56
C TYR A 411 22.77 3.70 1.61
N LEU A 412 23.81 3.06 2.12
CA LEU A 412 24.59 2.07 1.39
C LEU A 412 24.76 0.83 2.26
N GLU A 413 24.35 -0.35 1.75
CA GLU A 413 24.51 -1.62 2.44
C GLU A 413 25.13 -2.66 1.50
N ARG A 414 26.29 -3.18 1.88
CA ARG A 414 26.82 -4.40 1.28
C ARG A 414 26.30 -5.59 2.07
N PHE A 415 25.62 -6.50 1.38
CA PHE A 415 24.98 -7.66 2.00
C PHE A 415 25.35 -8.97 1.31
N SER A 416 25.16 -10.07 2.03
CA SER A 416 25.11 -11.41 1.46
C SER A 416 23.82 -12.09 1.93
N THR A 417 23.11 -12.73 0.99
CA THR A 417 21.87 -13.44 1.31
C THR A 417 21.55 -14.50 0.26
N ASN A 418 20.60 -15.37 0.59
CA ASN A 418 20.02 -16.32 -0.34
C ASN A 418 18.75 -15.76 -0.96
N PHE A 419 18.61 -15.92 -2.28
CA PHE A 419 17.40 -15.58 -3.03
C PHE A 419 16.69 -16.83 -3.50
N GLN A 420 15.37 -16.88 -3.35
CA GLN A 420 14.52 -17.86 -3.99
C GLN A 420 14.48 -17.59 -5.49
N ILE A 421 14.78 -18.60 -6.29
CA ILE A 421 14.69 -18.57 -7.75
C ILE A 421 13.63 -19.57 -8.19
N ASP A 422 12.94 -19.30 -9.26
CA ASP A 422 11.96 -20.20 -9.89
C ASP A 422 12.53 -20.63 -11.24
N PHE A 423 13.08 -21.83 -11.32
CA PHE A 423 13.71 -22.36 -12.53
C PHE A 423 12.69 -23.01 -13.46
N ASP A 424 12.75 -22.68 -14.76
CA ASP A 424 12.06 -23.41 -15.81
C ASP A 424 13.01 -24.43 -16.47
N TRP A 425 12.85 -25.70 -16.13
CA TRP A 425 13.65 -26.81 -16.64
C TRP A 425 13.10 -27.41 -17.94
N THR A 426 12.03 -26.88 -18.51
CA THR A 426 11.35 -27.48 -19.66
C THR A 426 12.30 -27.77 -20.81
N ALA A 427 13.18 -26.83 -21.15
CA ALA A 427 14.15 -26.96 -22.24
C ALA A 427 15.54 -27.48 -21.81
N PHE A 428 15.71 -27.87 -20.54
CA PHE A 428 17.02 -28.28 -20.01
C PHE A 428 17.74 -29.33 -20.86
N PRO A 429 19.03 -29.14 -21.20
CA PRO A 429 19.99 -28.12 -20.77
C PRO A 429 20.11 -26.89 -21.69
N PHE A 430 19.17 -26.67 -22.60
CA PHE A 430 19.16 -25.55 -23.55
C PHE A 430 18.30 -24.38 -23.05
N ASP A 431 18.00 -24.37 -21.75
CA ASP A 431 17.19 -23.39 -21.06
C ASP A 431 17.95 -22.07 -20.82
N THR A 432 17.20 -20.97 -20.80
CA THR A 432 17.62 -19.68 -20.29
C THR A 432 16.83 -19.42 -19.02
N GLN A 433 17.50 -19.08 -17.93
CA GLN A 433 16.87 -18.84 -16.63
C GLN A 433 16.78 -17.36 -16.35
N ASP A 434 15.68 -16.97 -15.69
CA ASP A 434 15.44 -15.61 -15.27
C ASP A 434 15.65 -15.46 -13.75
N PHE A 435 16.54 -14.54 -13.39
CA PHE A 435 16.92 -14.27 -12.01
C PHE A 435 16.38 -12.93 -11.57
N TYR A 436 15.72 -12.90 -10.40
CA TYR A 436 15.08 -11.73 -9.84
C TYR A 436 15.58 -11.45 -8.44
N LEU A 437 16.00 -10.21 -8.17
CA LEU A 437 16.24 -9.69 -6.84
C LEU A 437 15.20 -8.61 -6.60
N LYS A 438 14.28 -8.86 -5.65
CA LYS A 438 13.10 -8.00 -5.41
C LYS A 438 13.22 -7.33 -4.06
N VAL A 439 13.14 -6.00 -4.05
CA VAL A 439 13.19 -5.17 -2.84
C VAL A 439 11.86 -4.47 -2.68
N ASP A 440 11.17 -4.70 -1.56
CA ASP A 440 9.89 -4.10 -1.23
C ASP A 440 10.07 -3.00 -0.19
N MET A 441 9.42 -1.87 -0.41
CA MET A 441 9.26 -0.85 0.61
C MET A 441 8.32 -1.35 1.71
N LEU A 442 8.69 -1.16 2.99
CA LEU A 442 7.81 -1.54 4.11
C LEU A 442 6.71 -0.52 4.40
N PHE A 443 6.89 0.70 3.92
CA PHE A 443 5.90 1.77 4.04
C PHE A 443 5.03 1.85 2.79
N PRO A 444 3.78 2.35 2.91
CA PRO A 444 2.92 2.57 1.77
C PRO A 444 3.55 3.48 0.71
N GLU A 445 3.28 3.21 -0.56
CA GLU A 445 3.79 3.95 -1.73
C GLU A 445 3.50 5.46 -1.66
N GLU A 446 2.48 5.85 -0.94
CA GLU A 446 2.10 7.24 -0.70
C GLU A 446 3.01 7.99 0.27
N GLN A 447 3.79 7.26 1.08
CA GLN A 447 4.76 7.83 2.02
C GLN A 447 6.17 7.80 1.43
N TYR A 448 6.56 6.64 0.87
CA TYR A 448 7.84 6.46 0.19
C TYR A 448 7.62 5.65 -1.09
N ALA A 449 8.12 6.14 -2.21
CA ALA A 449 8.04 5.46 -3.49
C ALA A 449 9.44 5.29 -4.08
N PHE A 450 9.78 4.10 -4.56
CA PHE A 450 11.02 3.90 -5.28
C PHE A 450 11.04 4.67 -6.59
N ALA A 451 12.22 5.18 -6.93
CA ALA A 451 12.54 5.76 -8.22
C ALA A 451 13.88 5.17 -8.71
N PRO A 452 14.09 5.01 -10.03
CA PRO A 452 15.31 4.40 -10.53
C PRO A 452 16.52 5.31 -10.27
N MET A 453 17.63 4.72 -9.78
CA MET A 453 18.92 5.38 -9.67
C MET A 453 19.72 5.13 -10.95
N GLU A 454 19.80 6.14 -11.81
CA GLU A 454 20.54 6.01 -13.06
C GLU A 454 22.04 5.78 -12.83
N GLY A 455 22.63 4.85 -13.58
CA GLY A 455 24.06 4.60 -13.63
C GLY A 455 24.66 3.93 -12.38
N PHE A 456 23.86 3.51 -11.40
CA PHE A 456 24.37 2.78 -10.24
C PHE A 456 24.20 1.26 -10.36
N SER A 457 23.06 0.79 -10.85
CA SER A 457 22.80 -0.65 -10.97
C SER A 457 23.75 -1.29 -11.98
N GLU A 458 24.37 -2.42 -11.62
CA GLU A 458 25.29 -3.15 -12.51
C GLU A 458 25.46 -4.62 -12.05
N ILE A 459 25.93 -5.47 -12.95
CA ILE A 459 26.51 -6.80 -12.64
C ILE A 459 28.01 -6.68 -12.77
N ASP A 460 28.77 -7.03 -11.70
CA ASP A 460 30.24 -7.00 -11.74
C ASP A 460 30.75 -8.00 -12.79
N PRO A 461 31.68 -7.61 -13.68
CA PRO A 461 32.24 -8.53 -14.67
C PRO A 461 32.93 -9.77 -14.07
N ASN A 462 33.38 -9.69 -12.80
CA ASN A 462 34.02 -10.78 -12.08
C ASN A 462 33.08 -11.42 -11.06
N HIS A 463 31.82 -11.63 -11.43
CA HIS A 463 30.75 -12.11 -10.55
C HIS A 463 30.95 -13.54 -10.00
N GLY A 464 31.92 -14.32 -10.51
CA GLY A 464 32.27 -15.64 -9.99
C GLY A 464 31.34 -16.79 -10.42
N GLU A 465 30.45 -16.57 -11.37
CA GLU A 465 29.55 -17.58 -11.91
C GLU A 465 30.15 -18.20 -13.18
N ASP A 466 30.27 -19.53 -13.21
CA ASP A 466 30.88 -20.30 -14.32
C ASP A 466 29.86 -21.19 -15.07
N GLU A 467 28.69 -21.44 -14.52
CA GLU A 467 27.66 -22.31 -15.12
C GLU A 467 26.74 -21.58 -16.07
N PHE A 468 26.45 -20.32 -15.78
CA PHE A 468 25.55 -19.45 -16.54
C PHE A 468 26.31 -18.30 -17.19
N ILE A 469 25.85 -17.89 -18.37
CA ILE A 469 26.36 -16.70 -19.06
C ILE A 469 25.42 -15.53 -18.70
N LEU A 470 25.85 -14.66 -17.78
CA LEU A 470 25.07 -13.50 -17.42
C LEU A 470 24.98 -12.54 -18.61
N THR A 471 23.75 -12.17 -18.98
CA THR A 471 23.47 -11.24 -20.06
C THR A 471 23.21 -9.85 -19.53
N GLU A 472 22.59 -8.99 -20.32
CA GLU A 472 22.13 -7.67 -19.89
C GLU A 472 21.10 -7.81 -18.76
N PHE A 473 21.14 -6.86 -17.82
CA PHE A 473 20.15 -6.73 -16.75
C PHE A 473 19.20 -5.58 -17.05
N ASP A 474 18.02 -5.62 -16.47
CA ASP A 474 17.07 -4.53 -16.42
C ASP A 474 16.58 -4.28 -14.98
N THR A 475 16.05 -3.09 -14.76
CA THR A 475 15.47 -2.71 -13.47
C THR A 475 14.05 -2.19 -13.69
N GLN A 476 13.13 -2.63 -12.84
CA GLN A 476 11.74 -2.23 -12.92
C GLN A 476 11.23 -1.79 -11.55
N ILE A 477 10.37 -0.77 -11.55
CA ILE A 477 9.64 -0.35 -10.34
C ILE A 477 8.16 -0.61 -10.59
N THR A 478 7.54 -1.34 -9.67
CA THR A 478 6.12 -1.70 -9.71
C THR A 478 5.45 -1.33 -8.39
N SER A 479 4.13 -1.20 -8.43
CA SER A 479 3.29 -1.08 -7.24
C SER A 479 2.67 -2.44 -6.93
N GLU A 480 2.89 -2.92 -5.72
CA GLU A 480 2.41 -4.22 -5.24
C GLU A 480 1.49 -4.04 -4.03
N ILE A 481 0.60 -4.98 -3.79
CA ILE A 481 -0.26 -4.95 -2.60
C ILE A 481 0.42 -5.72 -1.47
N SER A 482 0.69 -5.02 -0.37
CA SER A 482 1.30 -5.62 0.83
C SER A 482 0.31 -6.53 1.60
N SER A 483 0.83 -7.24 2.59
CA SER A 483 0.00 -8.03 3.51
C SER A 483 -1.01 -7.19 4.33
N THR A 484 -0.76 -5.88 4.46
CA THR A 484 -1.66 -4.92 5.11
C THR A 484 -2.71 -4.35 4.17
N GLN A 485 -2.83 -4.86 2.93
CA GLN A 485 -3.72 -4.37 1.87
C GLN A 485 -3.38 -2.95 1.38
N GLU A 486 -2.21 -2.43 1.71
CA GLU A 486 -1.72 -1.13 1.24
C GLU A 486 -0.80 -1.31 0.02
N PRO A 487 -0.87 -0.40 -0.98
CA PRO A 487 0.08 -0.41 -2.08
C PRO A 487 1.47 -0.02 -1.58
N ILE A 488 2.46 -0.82 -1.93
CA ILE A 488 3.87 -0.60 -1.65
C ILE A 488 4.67 -0.56 -2.94
N SER A 489 5.78 0.18 -2.94
CA SER A 489 6.68 0.24 -4.08
C SER A 489 7.67 -0.92 -4.05
N ARG A 490 7.82 -1.63 -5.18
CA ARG A 490 8.79 -2.73 -5.39
C ARG A 490 9.80 -2.33 -6.44
N PHE A 491 11.07 -2.51 -6.12
CA PHE A 491 12.17 -2.49 -7.06
C PHE A 491 12.56 -3.92 -7.41
N THR A 492 12.63 -4.23 -8.70
CA THR A 492 13.08 -5.53 -9.22
C THR A 492 14.33 -5.33 -10.06
N PHE A 493 15.39 -6.02 -9.71
CA PHE A 493 16.59 -6.19 -10.52
C PHE A 493 16.49 -7.57 -11.18
N HIS A 494 16.50 -7.60 -12.50
CA HIS A 494 16.28 -8.80 -13.30
C HIS A 494 17.43 -9.00 -14.29
N PHE A 495 17.84 -10.23 -14.48
CA PHE A 495 18.74 -10.63 -15.56
C PHE A 495 18.42 -12.04 -16.03
N SER A 496 18.65 -12.29 -17.32
CA SER A 496 18.50 -13.61 -17.93
C SER A 496 19.87 -14.23 -18.15
N ALA A 497 19.97 -15.53 -17.95
CA ALA A 497 21.23 -16.24 -18.10
C ALA A 497 21.03 -17.62 -18.76
N PRO A 498 21.48 -17.80 -20.01
CA PRO A 498 21.60 -19.11 -20.65
C PRO A 498 22.77 -19.90 -20.03
N ARG A 499 22.69 -21.23 -20.14
CA ARG A 499 23.72 -22.12 -19.61
C ARG A 499 24.93 -22.20 -20.53
N HIS A 500 26.11 -22.45 -19.93
CA HIS A 500 27.30 -22.93 -20.65
C HIS A 500 27.09 -24.38 -21.12
N LEU A 501 26.83 -24.54 -22.44
CA LEU A 501 26.46 -25.86 -23.00
C LEU A 501 27.59 -26.87 -23.03
N ASP A 502 28.87 -26.46 -23.06
CA ASP A 502 30.02 -27.36 -23.20
C ASP A 502 30.01 -28.45 -22.14
N TYR A 503 29.79 -28.11 -20.89
CA TYR A 503 29.70 -29.06 -19.80
C TYR A 503 28.61 -30.12 -20.03
N TYR A 504 27.41 -29.69 -20.43
CA TYR A 504 26.27 -30.58 -20.63
C TYR A 504 26.43 -31.45 -21.90
N ILE A 505 26.99 -30.89 -22.98
CA ILE A 505 27.27 -31.65 -24.19
C ILE A 505 28.21 -32.82 -23.86
N PHE A 506 29.35 -32.58 -23.20
CA PHE A 506 30.30 -33.61 -22.88
C PHE A 506 29.82 -34.60 -21.82
N ARG A 507 29.12 -34.15 -20.81
CA ARG A 507 28.69 -34.96 -19.69
C ARG A 507 27.38 -35.70 -19.90
N LEU A 508 26.45 -35.13 -20.68
CA LEU A 508 25.13 -35.73 -20.94
C LEU A 508 25.00 -36.26 -22.36
N MET A 509 25.21 -35.43 -23.37
CA MET A 509 24.90 -35.77 -24.75
C MET A 509 25.88 -36.82 -25.30
N VAL A 510 27.17 -36.69 -25.04
CA VAL A 510 28.19 -37.66 -25.53
C VAL A 510 27.94 -39.08 -24.98
N PRO A 511 27.72 -39.33 -23.68
CA PRO A 511 27.36 -40.65 -23.18
C PRO A 511 26.09 -41.23 -23.81
N ILE A 512 25.03 -40.41 -23.98
CA ILE A 512 23.80 -40.86 -24.63
C ILE A 512 24.07 -41.27 -26.07
N LEU A 513 24.83 -40.49 -26.85
CA LEU A 513 25.20 -40.81 -28.22
C LEU A 513 26.06 -42.08 -28.30
N LEU A 514 26.96 -42.29 -27.35
CA LEU A 514 27.76 -43.54 -27.28
C LEU A 514 26.85 -44.76 -27.06
N ILE A 515 25.90 -44.65 -26.11
CA ILE A 515 24.93 -45.72 -25.82
C ILE A 515 24.09 -46.04 -27.07
N ILE A 516 23.61 -45.03 -27.77
CA ILE A 516 22.88 -45.18 -29.03
C ILE A 516 23.75 -45.85 -30.09
N SER A 517 25.03 -45.43 -30.20
CA SER A 517 25.97 -45.96 -31.17
C SER A 517 26.32 -47.44 -30.91
N VAL A 518 26.52 -47.81 -29.63
CA VAL A 518 26.79 -49.22 -29.24
C VAL A 518 25.58 -50.10 -29.58
N SER A 519 24.36 -49.64 -29.29
CA SER A 519 23.15 -50.38 -29.70
C SER A 519 23.06 -50.54 -31.23
N TYR A 520 23.40 -49.49 -31.99
CA TYR A 520 23.43 -49.57 -33.47
C TYR A 520 24.44 -50.57 -33.98
N ILE A 521 25.65 -50.63 -33.39
CA ILE A 521 26.70 -51.56 -33.80
C ILE A 521 26.27 -53.03 -33.63
N THR A 522 25.35 -53.33 -32.69
CA THR A 522 24.84 -54.70 -32.51
C THR A 522 24.21 -55.27 -33.79
N PHE A 523 23.59 -54.46 -34.64
CA PHE A 523 22.99 -54.92 -35.90
C PHE A 523 24.00 -55.41 -36.95
N PHE A 524 25.30 -55.09 -36.81
CA PHE A 524 26.37 -55.55 -37.73
C PHE A 524 27.06 -56.84 -37.26
N LEU A 525 26.73 -57.37 -36.10
CA LEU A 525 27.26 -58.63 -35.61
C LEU A 525 26.43 -59.78 -36.16
N LYS A 526 27.06 -60.91 -36.52
CA LYS A 526 26.37 -62.07 -37.07
C LYS A 526 25.73 -62.98 -36.02
N ASP A 527 26.27 -62.97 -34.79
CA ASP A 527 25.85 -63.87 -33.71
C ASP A 527 24.79 -63.17 -32.85
N TYR A 528 23.55 -63.61 -32.93
CA TYR A 528 22.44 -63.04 -32.13
C TYR A 528 22.64 -63.21 -30.63
N SER A 529 23.36 -64.25 -30.15
CA SER A 529 23.64 -64.40 -28.69
C SER A 529 24.54 -63.29 -28.19
N LYS A 530 25.59 -62.93 -28.96
CA LYS A 530 26.46 -61.78 -28.63
C LYS A 530 25.74 -60.44 -28.75
N ARG A 531 24.81 -60.30 -29.72
CA ARG A 531 23.97 -59.09 -29.82
C ARG A 531 23.14 -58.87 -28.57
N ILE A 532 22.48 -59.94 -28.06
CA ILE A 532 21.66 -59.88 -26.85
C ILE A 532 22.53 -59.50 -25.63
N GLU A 533 23.72 -60.14 -25.50
CA GLU A 533 24.66 -59.85 -24.42
C GLU A 533 25.08 -58.36 -24.41
N ILE A 534 25.52 -57.84 -25.57
CA ILE A 534 25.95 -56.44 -25.69
C ILE A 534 24.77 -55.48 -25.51
N ALA A 535 23.61 -55.74 -26.14
CA ALA A 535 22.44 -54.87 -26.00
C ALA A 535 21.91 -54.82 -24.57
N THR A 536 21.88 -55.96 -23.86
CA THR A 536 21.47 -56.02 -22.44
C THR A 536 22.47 -55.31 -21.54
N GLY A 537 23.77 -55.50 -21.78
CA GLY A 537 24.84 -54.77 -21.06
C GLY A 537 24.76 -53.27 -21.27
N ASN A 538 24.48 -52.84 -22.52
CA ASN A 538 24.31 -51.43 -22.87
C ASN A 538 23.06 -50.82 -22.24
N LEU A 539 21.93 -51.56 -22.18
CA LEU A 539 20.72 -51.14 -21.50
C LEU A 539 20.98 -50.97 -19.97
N LEU A 540 21.72 -51.89 -19.37
CA LEU A 540 22.10 -51.82 -17.94
C LEU A 540 22.99 -50.59 -17.69
N LEU A 541 23.96 -50.35 -18.58
CA LEU A 541 24.82 -49.16 -18.51
C LEU A 541 23.98 -47.86 -18.60
N PHE A 542 22.99 -47.84 -19.49
CA PHE A 542 22.08 -46.69 -19.61
C PHE A 542 21.26 -46.46 -18.33
N ILE A 543 20.74 -47.55 -17.71
CA ILE A 543 20.03 -47.46 -16.42
C ILE A 543 20.94 -46.88 -15.35
N ALA A 544 22.17 -47.38 -15.24
CA ALA A 544 23.15 -46.87 -14.27
C ALA A 544 23.48 -45.38 -14.51
N PHE A 545 23.61 -44.98 -15.78
CA PHE A 545 23.81 -43.58 -16.18
C PHE A 545 22.62 -42.72 -15.76
N SER A 546 21.38 -43.17 -16.02
CA SER A 546 20.17 -42.40 -15.64
C SER A 546 20.04 -42.19 -14.14
N PHE A 547 20.41 -43.19 -13.31
CA PHE A 547 20.47 -43.04 -11.84
C PHE A 547 21.52 -42.02 -11.41
N SER A 548 22.69 -42.02 -12.02
CA SER A 548 23.78 -41.07 -11.72
C SER A 548 23.37 -39.60 -12.02
N LEU A 549 22.44 -39.38 -12.93
CA LEU A 549 21.93 -38.06 -13.23
C LEU A 549 20.87 -37.59 -12.23
N GLY A 550 20.03 -38.51 -11.72
CA GLY A 550 18.91 -38.20 -10.86
C GLY A 550 19.27 -37.51 -9.53
N ASP A 551 20.50 -37.62 -9.07
CA ASP A 551 20.96 -37.00 -7.83
C ASP A 551 21.35 -35.52 -7.99
N ASN A 552 21.49 -35.03 -9.22
CA ASN A 552 21.93 -33.66 -9.51
C ASN A 552 20.79 -32.71 -9.94
N TYR A 553 19.56 -33.20 -10.03
CA TYR A 553 18.42 -32.42 -10.51
C TYR A 553 17.25 -32.48 -9.54
N PRO A 554 16.47 -31.38 -9.43
CA PRO A 554 15.27 -31.36 -8.59
C PRO A 554 14.19 -32.31 -9.14
N ARG A 555 13.31 -32.79 -8.26
CA ARG A 555 12.17 -33.63 -8.66
C ARG A 555 11.05 -32.71 -9.14
N MET A 556 10.85 -32.64 -10.44
CA MET A 556 9.84 -31.79 -11.06
C MET A 556 8.52 -32.52 -11.30
N GLY A 557 7.43 -31.77 -11.32
CA GLY A 557 6.08 -32.28 -11.63
C GLY A 557 5.77 -32.36 -13.13
N TYR A 558 6.72 -32.04 -14.01
CA TYR A 558 6.56 -32.00 -15.47
C TYR A 558 7.76 -32.63 -16.17
N LEU A 559 7.60 -32.94 -17.46
CA LEU A 559 8.62 -33.60 -18.26
C LEU A 559 9.55 -32.55 -18.88
N THR A 560 10.86 -32.80 -18.83
CA THR A 560 11.87 -31.95 -19.46
C THR A 560 12.30 -32.50 -20.83
N PHE A 561 13.00 -31.67 -21.61
CA PHE A 561 13.66 -32.13 -22.84
C PHE A 561 14.57 -33.34 -22.56
N LEU A 562 15.41 -33.26 -21.51
CA LEU A 562 16.30 -34.33 -21.14
C LEU A 562 15.55 -35.62 -20.78
N ASP A 563 14.46 -35.53 -20.02
CA ASP A 563 13.64 -36.70 -19.66
C ASP A 563 13.04 -37.36 -20.89
N ALA A 564 12.57 -36.58 -21.85
CA ALA A 564 12.01 -37.08 -23.10
C ALA A 564 13.08 -37.81 -23.94
N VAL A 565 14.30 -37.26 -24.01
CA VAL A 565 15.47 -37.91 -24.66
C VAL A 565 15.84 -39.22 -23.94
N MET A 566 15.89 -39.21 -22.61
CA MET A 566 16.20 -40.38 -21.79
C MET A 566 15.14 -41.47 -21.96
N ALA A 567 13.87 -41.13 -21.83
CA ALA A 567 12.75 -42.06 -21.99
C ALA A 567 12.73 -42.70 -23.39
N THR A 568 12.94 -41.89 -24.41
CA THR A 568 13.01 -42.37 -25.81
C THR A 568 14.16 -43.30 -26.02
N THR A 569 15.35 -42.96 -25.51
CA THR A 569 16.55 -43.81 -25.59
C THR A 569 16.33 -45.13 -24.85
N PHE A 570 15.70 -45.12 -23.67
CA PHE A 570 15.33 -46.31 -22.92
C PHE A 570 14.38 -47.23 -23.69
N ILE A 571 13.31 -46.66 -24.27
CA ILE A 571 12.31 -47.42 -25.02
C ILE A 571 12.94 -48.07 -26.27
N ILE A 572 13.74 -47.31 -27.04
CA ILE A 572 14.37 -47.85 -28.26
C ILE A 572 15.40 -48.91 -27.94
N ASN A 573 16.27 -48.72 -26.91
CA ASN A 573 17.23 -49.73 -26.47
C ASN A 573 16.55 -51.01 -25.98
N THR A 574 15.46 -50.89 -25.22
CA THR A 574 14.66 -52.04 -24.79
C THR A 574 14.07 -52.79 -25.99
N ALA A 575 13.57 -52.05 -27.00
CA ALA A 575 13.06 -52.64 -28.24
C ALA A 575 14.16 -53.39 -29.01
N VAL A 576 15.39 -52.83 -29.04
CA VAL A 576 16.56 -53.52 -29.66
C VAL A 576 16.85 -54.85 -28.96
N VAL A 577 16.83 -54.89 -27.61
CA VAL A 577 17.02 -56.18 -26.85
C VAL A 577 15.91 -57.16 -27.25
N ALA A 578 14.65 -56.74 -27.24
CA ALA A 578 13.50 -57.57 -27.56
C ALA A 578 13.56 -58.10 -29.02
N LEU A 579 13.97 -57.28 -29.99
CA LEU A 579 14.17 -57.67 -31.38
C LEU A 579 15.28 -58.71 -31.52
N ASN A 580 16.43 -58.54 -30.87
CA ASN A 580 17.53 -59.48 -30.93
C ASN A 580 17.13 -60.84 -30.29
N VAL A 581 16.34 -60.82 -29.20
CA VAL A 581 15.78 -62.07 -28.63
C VAL A 581 14.84 -62.75 -29.62
N TYR A 582 13.99 -61.98 -30.30
CA TYR A 582 13.08 -62.52 -31.33
C TYR A 582 13.83 -63.08 -32.54
N PHE A 583 14.86 -62.44 -33.04
CA PHE A 583 15.71 -62.97 -34.12
C PHE A 583 16.43 -64.26 -33.69
N LYS A 584 16.93 -64.32 -32.44
CA LYS A 584 17.52 -65.56 -31.89
C LYS A 584 16.51 -66.70 -31.81
N TYR A 585 15.26 -66.40 -31.43
CA TYR A 585 14.16 -67.37 -31.44
C TYR A 585 13.91 -67.92 -32.86
N LEU A 586 13.86 -67.06 -33.88
CA LEU A 586 13.70 -67.48 -35.29
C LEU A 586 14.89 -68.36 -35.75
N GLU A 587 16.14 -68.01 -35.43
CA GLU A 587 17.32 -68.78 -35.72
C GLU A 587 17.22 -70.19 -35.12
N GLN A 588 16.88 -70.30 -33.81
CA GLN A 588 16.71 -71.59 -33.11
C GLN A 588 15.64 -72.50 -33.71
N ASN A 589 14.61 -71.88 -34.32
CA ASN A 589 13.52 -72.61 -34.98
C ASN A 589 13.84 -72.88 -36.49
N GLY A 590 15.09 -72.71 -36.94
CA GLY A 590 15.52 -72.98 -38.29
C GLY A 590 15.00 -71.97 -39.34
N GLN A 591 14.47 -70.84 -38.92
CA GLN A 591 13.91 -69.78 -39.82
C GLN A 591 14.92 -68.64 -40.06
N ILE A 592 16.17 -69.00 -40.36
CA ILE A 592 17.26 -68.03 -40.54
C ILE A 592 16.96 -67.02 -41.66
N GLU A 593 16.52 -67.50 -42.83
CA GLU A 593 16.18 -66.62 -43.96
C GLU A 593 15.08 -65.56 -43.60
N LYS A 594 14.17 -65.95 -42.71
CA LYS A 594 13.13 -65.03 -42.24
C LYS A 594 13.71 -64.00 -41.27
N ALA A 595 14.61 -64.42 -40.41
CA ALA A 595 15.33 -63.54 -39.52
C ALA A 595 16.11 -62.47 -40.28
N ASP A 596 16.95 -62.91 -41.26
CA ASP A 596 17.75 -62.00 -42.13
C ASP A 596 16.90 -61.02 -42.94
N ARG A 597 15.78 -61.50 -43.46
CA ARG A 597 14.86 -60.64 -44.25
C ARG A 597 14.15 -59.59 -43.36
N LEU A 598 13.82 -59.94 -42.13
CA LEU A 598 13.22 -59.00 -41.17
C LEU A 598 14.25 -58.04 -40.58
N GLU A 599 15.49 -58.45 -40.42
CA GLU A 599 16.58 -57.66 -39.86
C GLU A 599 17.05 -56.54 -40.83
N ALA A 600 17.16 -56.85 -42.11
CA ALA A 600 17.74 -55.95 -43.13
C ALA A 600 17.23 -54.48 -43.05
N PRO A 601 15.93 -54.18 -42.84
CA PRO A 601 15.46 -52.81 -42.75
C PRO A 601 15.86 -52.09 -41.43
N PHE A 602 16.20 -52.83 -40.34
CA PHE A 602 16.50 -52.20 -39.06
C PHE A 602 17.80 -51.39 -39.05
N ASN A 603 18.73 -51.67 -39.97
CA ASN A 603 19.90 -50.83 -40.19
C ASN A 603 19.56 -49.40 -40.57
N TYR A 604 18.40 -49.18 -41.19
CA TYR A 604 17.89 -47.85 -41.58
C TYR A 604 16.81 -47.35 -40.60
N ILE A 605 15.93 -48.23 -40.12
CA ILE A 605 14.83 -47.89 -39.21
C ILE A 605 15.37 -47.34 -37.90
N TYR A 606 16.44 -47.97 -37.35
CA TYR A 606 17.01 -47.57 -36.07
C TYR A 606 17.50 -46.11 -36.04
N PRO A 607 18.42 -45.66 -36.92
CA PRO A 607 18.83 -44.25 -36.94
C PRO A 607 17.72 -43.32 -37.30
N LEU A 608 16.80 -43.72 -38.19
CA LEU A 608 15.65 -42.93 -38.58
C LEU A 608 14.67 -42.71 -37.39
N ALA A 609 14.46 -43.76 -36.58
CA ALA A 609 13.63 -43.68 -35.37
C ALA A 609 14.16 -42.64 -34.38
N TYR A 610 15.47 -42.61 -34.14
CA TYR A 610 16.08 -41.58 -33.28
C TYR A 610 16.00 -40.19 -33.91
N LEU A 611 16.25 -40.07 -35.21
CA LEU A 611 16.18 -38.77 -35.87
C LEU A 611 14.77 -38.17 -35.81
N ILE A 612 13.74 -38.99 -36.07
CA ILE A 612 12.33 -38.54 -35.95
C ILE A 612 11.99 -38.22 -34.51
N ALA A 613 12.33 -39.11 -33.58
CA ALA A 613 11.99 -38.91 -32.14
C ALA A 613 12.66 -37.68 -31.57
N PHE A 614 13.97 -37.49 -31.78
CA PHE A 614 14.68 -36.30 -31.30
C PHE A 614 14.26 -35.03 -32.05
N GLY A 615 13.91 -35.13 -33.34
CA GLY A 615 13.33 -34.01 -34.06
C GLY A 615 11.97 -33.56 -33.48
N VAL A 616 11.11 -34.51 -33.11
CA VAL A 616 9.82 -34.22 -32.46
C VAL A 616 10.04 -33.63 -31.08
N ILE A 617 10.95 -34.22 -30.28
CA ILE A 617 11.30 -33.71 -28.95
C ILE A 617 11.82 -32.27 -29.05
N GLY A 618 12.73 -32.00 -29.98
CA GLY A 618 13.24 -30.64 -30.20
C GLY A 618 12.14 -29.64 -30.60
N LEU A 619 11.20 -30.04 -31.42
CA LEU A 619 10.06 -29.18 -31.79
C LEU A 619 9.08 -28.91 -30.65
N VAL A 620 8.98 -29.82 -29.71
CA VAL A 620 8.07 -29.68 -28.54
C VAL A 620 8.68 -28.85 -27.42
N PHE A 621 9.95 -29.05 -27.12
CA PHE A 621 10.60 -28.53 -25.92
C PHE A 621 11.51 -27.31 -26.17
N LEU A 622 12.01 -27.11 -27.40
CA LEU A 622 12.95 -26.03 -27.74
C LEU A 622 12.30 -24.91 -28.57
N ARG A 623 11.00 -24.72 -28.42
CA ARG A 623 10.25 -23.65 -29.09
C ARG A 623 10.30 -22.34 -28.33
#